data_60dd488974cfa708c8ac753630544b8b
#
_entry.id   60dd488974cfa708c8ac753630544b8b
#
_cell.length_a   1.000
_cell.length_b   1.000
_cell.length_c   1.000
_cell.angle_alpha   90.00
_cell.angle_beta   90.00
_cell.angle_gamma   90.00
#
_symmetry.space_group_name_H-M   'P 1'
#
loop_
_entity.id
_entity.type
_entity.pdbx_description
1 polymer ?
#
loop_
_entity_poly.entity_id
_entity_poly.type
_entity_poly.pdbx_seq_one_letter_code
_entity_poly.pdbx_strand_id
1 'polypeptide(L)'
;MSSDNDKLVMPPSTIWNQIAKISITEDKPIMLDYWTDSLEKKVLIGVKENKEKLLVKNEEEYTSPIVKIYKMDEVYIICTENSIYLTSTRIETRRISS
;
A
#
# COMPACT_ATOMS: atom_id res chain seq x y z
N MET A 1 19.75 19.21 -7.45
CA MET A 1 19.33 18.84 -6.90
C MET A 1 18.10 18.29 -7.02
N SER A 2 17.50 18.48 -7.88
CA SER A 2 16.20 17.95 -8.02
C SER A 2 16.13 16.44 -8.05
N SER A 3 17.14 15.78 -8.54
CA SER A 3 17.10 14.33 -8.62
C SER A 3 17.00 13.70 -7.23
N ASP A 4 17.57 14.33 -6.23
CA ASP A 4 17.46 13.83 -4.87
C ASP A 4 16.03 13.97 -4.37
N ASN A 5 15.37 15.06 -4.75
CA ASN A 5 13.98 15.26 -4.37
C ASN A 5 13.10 14.22 -5.01
N ASP A 6 13.41 13.82 -6.25
CA ASP A 6 12.61 12.81 -6.93
C ASP A 6 12.67 11.47 -6.22
N LYS A 7 13.83 11.16 -5.65
CA LYS A 7 13.97 9.90 -4.94
C LYS A 7 13.21 9.87 -3.63
N LEU A 8 12.85 11.03 -3.13
CA LEU A 8 12.18 11.16 -1.85
C LEU A 8 10.73 11.55 -2.00
N VAL A 9 10.12 11.14 -3.11
CA VAL A 9 8.72 11.42 -3.34
C VAL A 9 7.89 10.77 -2.24
N MET A 10 7.10 11.57 -1.58
CA MET A 10 6.24 11.12 -0.50
C MET A 10 4.78 11.18 -0.94
N PRO A 11 3.89 10.47 -0.27
CA PRO A 11 2.47 10.64 -0.54
C PRO A 11 2.05 12.10 -0.37
N PRO A 12 1.05 12.56 -1.13
CA PRO A 12 0.59 13.95 -1.01
C PRO A 12 0.20 14.31 0.41
N SER A 13 0.55 15.52 0.84
CA SER A 13 0.28 15.92 2.21
C SER A 13 -1.22 15.99 2.50
N THR A 14 -2.04 16.17 1.47
CA THR A 14 -3.49 16.28 1.66
C THR A 14 -4.12 15.02 2.22
N ILE A 15 -3.49 13.85 2.03
CA ILE A 15 -4.08 12.61 2.49
C ILE A 15 -3.65 12.26 3.91
N TRP A 16 -2.64 12.95 4.47
CA TRP A 16 -2.09 12.56 5.77
C TRP A 16 -3.10 12.69 6.91
N ASN A 17 -4.00 13.66 6.83
CA ASN A 17 -5.04 13.78 7.84
C ASN A 17 -5.93 12.55 7.86
N GLN A 18 -6.29 12.04 6.68
CA GLN A 18 -7.13 10.86 6.60
C GLN A 18 -6.37 9.62 7.04
N ILE A 19 -5.11 9.53 6.66
CA ILE A 19 -4.28 8.41 7.06
C ILE A 19 -4.16 8.35 8.57
N ALA A 20 -3.93 9.51 9.20
CA ALA A 20 -3.81 9.57 10.65
C ALA A 20 -5.11 9.14 11.33
N LYS A 21 -6.25 9.58 10.79
CA LYS A 21 -7.54 9.19 11.34
C LYS A 21 -7.76 7.69 11.26
N ILE A 22 -7.41 7.11 10.11
CA ILE A 22 -7.55 5.68 9.91
C ILE A 22 -6.64 4.91 10.87
N SER A 23 -5.40 5.40 11.01
CA SER A 23 -4.44 4.76 11.91
C SER A 23 -4.94 4.73 13.34
N ILE A 24 -5.50 5.85 13.79
CA ILE A 24 -6.04 5.95 15.13
C ILE A 24 -7.28 5.06 15.30
N THR A 25 -8.16 5.11 14.32
CA THR A 25 -9.41 4.35 14.39
C THR A 25 -9.15 2.85 14.34
N GLU A 26 -8.22 2.41 13.50
CA GLU A 26 -7.92 0.99 13.38
C GLU A 26 -6.88 0.51 14.39
N ASP A 27 -6.23 1.47 15.07
CA ASP A 27 -5.16 1.17 16.02
C ASP A 27 -4.05 0.37 15.34
N LYS A 28 -3.60 0.86 14.19
CA LYS A 28 -2.60 0.17 13.39
C LYS A 28 -1.52 1.16 12.94
N PRO A 29 -0.26 0.71 12.90
CA PRO A 29 0.81 1.58 12.45
C PRO A 29 0.75 1.82 10.94
N ILE A 30 1.30 2.96 10.53
CA ILE A 30 1.42 3.31 9.12
C ILE A 30 2.80 2.89 8.67
N MET A 31 2.85 2.08 7.60
CA MET A 31 4.11 1.56 7.07
C MET A 31 4.31 2.12 5.67
N LEU A 32 5.48 2.65 5.41
CA LEU A 32 5.80 3.21 4.10
C LEU A 32 6.70 2.29 3.28
N ASP A 33 6.85 1.05 3.73
CA ASP A 33 7.78 0.10 3.13
C ASP A 33 7.49 -0.18 1.66
N TYR A 34 6.22 -0.11 1.29
CA TYR A 34 5.81 -0.46 -0.06
C TYR A 34 5.54 0.76 -0.94
N TRP A 35 5.65 1.96 -0.36
CA TRP A 35 5.28 3.17 -1.10
C TRP A 35 6.19 3.40 -2.32
N THR A 36 7.48 3.45 -2.10
CA THR A 36 8.43 3.74 -3.17
C THR A 36 8.37 2.69 -4.27
N ASP A 37 8.32 1.42 -3.87
CA ASP A 37 8.26 0.34 -4.85
C ASP A 37 6.96 0.38 -5.64
N SER A 38 5.88 0.84 -5.04
CA SER A 38 4.61 0.93 -5.75
C SER A 38 4.66 2.00 -6.84
N LEU A 39 5.44 3.05 -6.63
CA LEU A 39 5.61 4.09 -7.65
C LEU A 39 6.32 3.54 -8.88
N GLU A 40 7.10 2.50 -8.71
CA GLU A 40 7.82 1.86 -9.80
C GLU A 40 7.12 0.60 -10.30
N LYS A 41 5.91 0.38 -9.82
CA LYS A 41 5.08 -0.77 -10.21
C LYS A 41 5.72 -2.10 -9.84
N LYS A 42 6.49 -2.11 -8.77
CA LYS A 42 7.15 -3.32 -8.28
C LYS A 42 6.36 -4.02 -7.19
N VAL A 43 5.16 -3.53 -6.93
CA VAL A 43 4.26 -4.09 -5.93
C VAL A 43 2.94 -4.38 -6.64
N LEU A 44 2.27 -5.42 -6.22
CA LEU A 44 0.96 -5.72 -6.78
C LEU A 44 0.01 -6.18 -5.67
N ILE A 45 -1.27 -6.19 -5.99
CA ILE A 45 -2.27 -6.78 -5.12
C ILE A 45 -2.48 -8.20 -5.61
N GLY A 46 -2.11 -9.17 -4.78
CA GLY A 46 -2.28 -10.57 -5.12
C GLY A 46 -3.61 -11.07 -4.61
N VAL A 47 -4.33 -11.80 -5.46
CA VAL A 47 -5.61 -12.38 -5.10
C VAL A 47 -5.45 -13.89 -5.04
N LYS A 48 -5.68 -14.46 -3.86
CA LYS A 48 -5.56 -15.91 -3.67
C LYS A 48 -6.83 -16.61 -4.13
N GLU A 49 -6.76 -17.92 -4.20
CA GLU A 49 -7.91 -18.71 -4.66
C GLU A 49 -9.13 -18.54 -3.76
N ASN A 50 -8.91 -18.32 -2.48
CA ASN A 50 -10.01 -18.11 -1.55
C ASN A 50 -10.49 -16.64 -1.54
N LYS A 51 -9.99 -15.87 -2.50
CA LYS A 51 -10.34 -14.46 -2.69
C LYS A 51 -9.75 -13.51 -1.68
N GLU A 52 -8.88 -13.99 -0.80
CA GLU A 52 -8.11 -13.09 0.05
C GLU A 52 -7.13 -12.30 -0.81
N LYS A 53 -6.89 -11.06 -0.41
CA LYS A 53 -5.96 -10.18 -1.12
C LYS A 53 -4.83 -9.80 -0.20
N LEU A 54 -3.63 -9.69 -0.75
CA LEU A 54 -2.49 -9.17 -0.01
C LEU A 54 -1.65 -8.28 -0.91
N LEU A 55 -0.83 -7.44 -0.29
CA LEU A 55 0.18 -6.70 -1.03
C LEU A 55 1.39 -7.59 -1.20
N VAL A 56 1.95 -7.62 -2.40
CA VAL A 56 3.07 -8.52 -2.72
C VAL A 56 4.17 -7.75 -3.41
N LYS A 57 5.39 -7.86 -2.90
CA LYS A 57 6.59 -7.37 -3.58
C LYS A 57 7.22 -8.48 -4.40
N ASN A 58 7.34 -9.65 -3.79
CA ASN A 58 7.92 -10.81 -4.46
C ASN A 58 7.44 -12.03 -3.70
N GLU A 59 7.98 -13.19 -4.05
CA GLU A 59 7.52 -14.45 -3.47
C GLU A 59 7.79 -14.55 -1.97
N GLU A 60 8.73 -13.75 -1.48
CA GLU A 60 9.12 -13.82 -0.08
C GLU A 60 8.68 -12.64 0.74
N GLU A 61 8.21 -11.59 0.09
CA GLU A 61 7.79 -10.39 0.81
C GLU A 61 6.37 -10.02 0.43
N TYR A 62 5.48 -10.21 1.37
CA TYR A 62 4.06 -9.88 1.19
C TYR A 62 3.46 -9.61 2.55
N THR A 63 2.29 -9.02 2.55
CA THR A 63 1.66 -8.60 3.80
C THR A 63 0.64 -9.62 4.27
N SER A 64 0.11 -9.37 5.46
CA SER A 64 -1.09 -10.05 5.93
C SER A 64 -2.25 -9.74 5.00
N PRO A 65 -3.34 -10.49 5.09
CA PRO A 65 -4.51 -10.22 4.24
C PRO A 65 -5.02 -8.81 4.38
N ILE A 66 -5.45 -8.25 3.25
CA ILE A 66 -6.01 -6.91 3.19
C ILE A 66 -7.45 -6.98 3.70
N VAL A 67 -7.79 -6.08 4.62
CA VAL A 67 -9.12 -5.99 5.18
C VAL A 67 -9.94 -4.91 4.50
N LYS A 68 -9.29 -3.79 4.19
CA LYS A 68 -9.94 -2.64 3.56
C LYS A 68 -8.97 -1.92 2.64
N ILE A 69 -9.49 -1.33 1.58
CA ILE A 69 -8.72 -0.47 0.70
C ILE A 69 -9.50 0.81 0.54
N TYR A 70 -8.86 1.93 0.85
CA TYR A 70 -9.40 3.25 0.58
C TYR A 70 -8.61 3.85 -0.58
N LYS A 71 -9.29 4.62 -1.40
CA LYS A 71 -8.62 5.33 -2.50
C LYS A 71 -8.82 6.81 -2.32
N MET A 72 -7.72 7.56 -2.31
CA MET A 72 -7.75 9.01 -2.26
C MET A 72 -6.78 9.54 -3.28
N ASP A 73 -7.29 10.33 -4.24
CA ASP A 73 -6.47 10.83 -5.33
C ASP A 73 -5.81 9.65 -6.03
N GLU A 74 -4.49 9.62 -6.09
CA GLU A 74 -3.78 8.54 -6.75
C GLU A 74 -3.07 7.63 -5.74
N VAL A 75 -3.64 7.52 -4.55
CA VAL A 75 -3.05 6.74 -3.48
C VAL A 75 -4.08 5.73 -2.97
N TYR A 76 -3.64 4.50 -2.82
CA TYR A 76 -4.40 3.49 -2.08
C TYR A 76 -3.92 3.48 -0.64
N ILE A 77 -4.87 3.51 0.28
CA ILE A 77 -4.59 3.31 1.70
C ILE A 77 -5.06 1.89 1.99
N ILE A 78 -4.12 1.00 2.18
CA ILE A 78 -4.41 -0.42 2.26
C ILE A 78 -4.26 -0.90 3.69
N CYS A 79 -5.38 -1.28 4.29
CA CYS A 79 -5.39 -1.75 5.67
C CYS A 79 -5.35 -3.27 5.66
N THR A 80 -4.29 -3.83 6.23
CA THR A 80 -4.20 -5.27 6.43
C THR A 80 -4.62 -5.59 7.86
N GLU A 81 -4.49 -6.83 8.23
CA GLU A 81 -4.82 -7.23 9.61
C GLU A 81 -3.89 -6.58 10.63
N ASN A 82 -2.69 -6.23 10.22
CA ASN A 82 -1.67 -5.74 11.16
C ASN A 82 -1.27 -4.29 10.99
N SER A 83 -1.35 -3.75 9.78
CA SER A 83 -0.76 -2.45 9.48
C SER A 83 -1.52 -1.75 8.38
N ILE A 84 -1.16 -0.49 8.17
CA ILE A 84 -1.71 0.32 7.09
C ILE A 84 -0.57 0.63 6.14
N TYR A 85 -0.75 0.33 4.85
CA TYR A 85 0.25 0.58 3.82
C TYR A 85 -0.26 1.58 2.82
N LEU A 86 0.66 2.35 2.25
CA LEU A 86 0.32 3.32 1.21
C LEU A 86 0.97 2.86 -0.09
N THR A 87 0.21 2.90 -1.16
CA THR A 87 0.74 2.56 -2.49
C THR A 87 0.13 3.48 -3.53
N SER A 88 0.77 3.49 -4.71
CA SER A 88 0.21 4.14 -5.87
C SER A 88 -0.99 3.34 -6.37
N THR A 89 -1.97 4.02 -6.95
CA THR A 89 -3.10 3.33 -7.56
C THR A 89 -2.73 2.67 -8.88
N ARG A 90 -1.50 2.84 -9.34
CA ARG A 90 -1.06 2.27 -10.61
C ARG A 90 -0.57 0.83 -10.50
N ILE A 91 -0.55 0.27 -9.30
CA ILE A 91 -0.16 -1.13 -9.14
C ILE A 91 -1.24 -2.04 -9.70
N GLU A 92 -0.83 -3.23 -10.17
CA GLU A 92 -1.79 -4.16 -10.75
C GLU A 92 -2.39 -5.07 -9.68
N THR A 93 -3.49 -5.68 -10.05
CA THR A 93 -4.08 -6.74 -9.27
C THR A 93 -3.94 -8.02 -10.09
N ARG A 94 -3.43 -9.08 -9.46
CA ARG A 94 -3.10 -10.29 -10.18
C ARG A 94 -3.45 -11.50 -9.33
N ARG A 95 -3.90 -12.57 -9.97
CA ARG A 95 -4.11 -13.83 -9.30
C ARG A 95 -2.79 -14.45 -8.91
N ILE A 96 -2.72 -14.99 -7.72
CA ILE A 96 -1.52 -15.67 -7.25
C ILE A 96 -1.90 -17.05 -6.72
N SER A 97 -0.91 -17.93 -6.68
CA SER A 97 -1.10 -19.23 -6.08
C SER A 97 -1.20 -19.10 -4.57
N SER A 98 -2.02 -19.90 -3.97
CA SER A 98 -2.18 -19.88 -2.50
C SER A 98 -1.11 -20.68 -1.81
#